data_0c0affddd6696a772b1ff2eb6718c09a
#
_entry.id   0c0affddd6696a772b1ff2eb6718c09a
#
_cell.length_a   1.000
_cell.length_b   1.000
_cell.length_c   1.000
_cell.angle_alpha   90.00
_cell.angle_beta   90.00
_cell.angle_gamma   90.00
#
_symmetry.space_group_name_H-M   'P 1'
#
loop_
_entity.id
_entity.type
_entity.pdbx_description
1 polymer ?
#
loop_
_entity_poly.entity_id
_entity_poly.type
_entity_poly.pdbx_seq_one_letter_code
_entity_poly.pdbx_strand_id
1 'polypeptide(L)'
;MKIRWLGNSCVEIFEPKHIVIDPNYVIEPEKNIEMVFVTHEHDDHFDIDKFAALNAPLVAPEYMIKEFELEGTIASVGREISGVKVLESWCWGSKESVSYFYNGILHPGDSAKFPDAKDVKLAFTACFPDFYDDYILEFKRIEPELVVPFHYSEKKIENARGLKKRLDEEGINCKIVDIGETIEV
;
A
#
# COMPACT_ATOMS: atom_id res chain seq x y z
N MET A 1 9.23 2.20 -13.99
CA MET A 1 9.08 1.09 -13.01
C MET A 1 7.68 0.54 -13.15
N LYS A 2 7.56 -0.79 -13.33
CA LYS A 2 6.27 -1.48 -13.50
C LYS A 2 5.64 -1.78 -12.15
N ILE A 3 4.38 -1.44 -11.97
CA ILE A 3 3.61 -1.66 -10.74
C ILE A 3 2.22 -2.17 -11.13
N ARG A 4 1.61 -3.04 -10.31
CA ARG A 4 0.20 -3.43 -10.46
C ARG A 4 -0.53 -3.32 -9.13
N TRP A 5 -1.78 -2.87 -9.17
CA TRP A 5 -2.72 -3.06 -8.09
C TRP A 5 -3.46 -4.40 -8.29
N LEU A 6 -3.37 -5.30 -7.31
CA LEU A 6 -3.91 -6.66 -7.41
C LEU A 6 -5.27 -6.86 -6.72
N GLY A 7 -5.90 -5.77 -6.29
CA GLY A 7 -7.16 -5.75 -5.53
C GLY A 7 -6.94 -5.57 -4.03
N ASN A 8 -7.99 -5.20 -3.30
CA ASN A 8 -7.92 -4.78 -1.90
C ASN A 8 -6.80 -3.73 -1.71
N SER A 9 -5.86 -3.97 -0.81
CA SER A 9 -4.65 -3.16 -0.59
C SER A 9 -3.41 -3.76 -1.24
N CYS A 10 -3.53 -4.88 -1.97
CA CYS A 10 -2.38 -5.58 -2.51
C CYS A 10 -1.74 -4.86 -3.70
N VAL A 11 -0.46 -4.56 -3.58
CA VAL A 11 0.36 -3.92 -4.62
C VAL A 11 1.57 -4.79 -4.94
N GLU A 12 1.84 -4.96 -6.22
CA GLU A 12 3.01 -5.65 -6.76
C GLU A 12 3.92 -4.65 -7.48
N ILE A 13 5.21 -4.65 -7.12
CA ILE A 13 6.25 -3.79 -7.70
C ILE A 13 7.35 -4.67 -8.25
N PHE A 14 7.73 -4.48 -9.52
CA PHE A 14 8.63 -5.39 -10.21
C PHE A 14 10.11 -5.02 -10.11
N GLU A 15 10.43 -3.73 -9.91
CA GLU A 15 11.80 -3.22 -10.03
C GLU A 15 12.15 -2.26 -8.87
N PRO A 16 13.40 -2.23 -8.43
CA PRO A 16 14.56 -3.07 -8.79
C PRO A 16 14.51 -4.48 -8.20
N LYS A 17 13.59 -4.76 -7.27
CA LYS A 17 13.25 -6.07 -6.74
C LYS A 17 11.77 -6.33 -6.92
N HIS A 18 11.43 -7.57 -7.21
CA HIS A 18 10.05 -7.99 -7.32
C HIS A 18 9.45 -8.22 -5.93
N ILE A 19 8.64 -7.30 -5.47
CA ILE A 19 8.02 -7.33 -4.15
C ILE A 19 6.50 -7.25 -4.22
N VAL A 20 5.85 -7.80 -3.20
CA VAL A 20 4.40 -7.68 -2.98
C VAL A 20 4.19 -7.03 -1.62
N ILE A 21 3.26 -6.07 -1.55
CA ILE A 21 2.83 -5.44 -0.30
C ILE A 21 1.36 -5.81 -0.07
N ASP A 22 1.03 -6.22 1.16
CA ASP A 22 -0.30 -6.62 1.62
C ASP A 22 -0.93 -7.75 0.78
N PRO A 23 -0.50 -9.02 0.97
CA PRO A 23 -0.79 -10.14 0.08
C PRO A 23 -2.23 -10.71 0.23
N ASN A 24 -3.23 -9.84 0.26
CA ASN A 24 -4.62 -10.23 0.08
C ASN A 24 -5.13 -9.83 -1.32
N TYR A 25 -4.54 -10.44 -2.33
CA TYR A 25 -4.82 -10.15 -3.75
C TYR A 25 -6.14 -10.76 -4.24
N VAL A 26 -6.74 -10.12 -5.25
CA VAL A 26 -7.85 -10.64 -6.06
C VAL A 26 -7.32 -11.31 -7.33
N ILE A 27 -6.28 -10.73 -7.92
CA ILE A 27 -5.54 -11.32 -9.05
C ILE A 27 -4.16 -11.76 -8.54
N GLU A 28 -3.76 -12.98 -8.87
CA GLU A 28 -2.45 -13.51 -8.44
C GLU A 28 -1.27 -12.66 -8.93
N PRO A 29 -0.28 -12.42 -8.07
CA PRO A 29 0.99 -11.83 -8.47
C PRO A 29 1.72 -12.69 -9.51
N GLU A 30 2.66 -12.10 -10.23
CA GLU A 30 3.57 -12.86 -11.07
C GLU A 30 4.54 -13.71 -10.22
N LYS A 31 5.12 -14.74 -10.83
CA LYS A 31 6.05 -15.64 -10.15
C LYS A 31 7.38 -14.96 -9.80
N ASN A 32 8.12 -15.58 -8.90
CA ASN A 32 9.46 -15.16 -8.46
C ASN A 32 9.46 -13.87 -7.62
N ILE A 33 8.48 -13.76 -6.72
CA ILE A 33 8.47 -12.73 -5.67
C ILE A 33 9.74 -12.88 -4.81
N GLU A 34 10.49 -11.81 -4.65
CA GLU A 34 11.70 -11.79 -3.84
C GLU A 34 11.41 -11.48 -2.37
N MET A 35 10.34 -10.74 -2.08
CA MET A 35 9.97 -10.37 -0.71
C MET A 35 8.51 -9.92 -0.61
N VAL A 36 7.90 -10.25 0.52
CA VAL A 36 6.54 -9.82 0.86
C VAL A 36 6.60 -8.86 2.05
N PHE A 37 5.90 -7.75 1.94
CA PHE A 37 5.74 -6.76 3.00
C PHE A 37 4.28 -6.71 3.44
N VAL A 38 4.03 -6.54 4.74
CA VAL A 38 2.67 -6.38 5.26
C VAL A 38 2.60 -5.15 6.15
N THR A 39 1.60 -4.30 5.91
CA THR A 39 1.44 -3.04 6.63
C THR A 39 0.84 -3.22 8.01
N HIS A 40 -0.15 -4.08 8.16
CA HIS A 40 -0.83 -4.39 9.43
C HIS A 40 -1.71 -5.65 9.34
N GLU A 41 -2.32 -6.05 10.45
CA GLU A 41 -2.94 -7.35 10.66
C GLU A 41 -4.38 -7.52 10.13
N HIS A 42 -5.01 -6.53 9.54
CA HIS A 42 -6.40 -6.65 9.09
C HIS A 42 -6.56 -7.65 7.95
N ASP A 43 -7.69 -8.38 7.94
CA ASP A 43 -7.99 -9.47 6.99
C ASP A 43 -7.98 -9.03 5.52
N ASP A 44 -8.26 -7.76 5.24
CA ASP A 44 -8.25 -7.18 3.90
C ASP A 44 -6.84 -6.74 3.43
N HIS A 45 -5.83 -6.86 4.30
CA HIS A 45 -4.41 -6.65 4.00
C HIS A 45 -3.62 -7.94 3.98
N PHE A 46 -3.93 -8.88 4.87
CA PHE A 46 -3.17 -10.11 5.02
C PHE A 46 -4.06 -11.34 5.00
N ASP A 47 -3.78 -12.24 4.05
CA ASP A 47 -4.34 -13.57 3.95
C ASP A 47 -3.19 -14.58 4.05
N ILE A 48 -3.21 -15.41 5.10
CA ILE A 48 -2.10 -16.32 5.40
C ILE A 48 -1.90 -17.40 4.32
N ASP A 49 -2.96 -17.86 3.69
CA ASP A 49 -2.88 -18.89 2.64
C ASP A 49 -2.32 -18.29 1.35
N LYS A 50 -2.77 -17.07 0.99
CA LYS A 50 -2.23 -16.33 -0.14
C LYS A 50 -0.75 -15.98 0.06
N PHE A 51 -0.38 -15.52 1.27
CA PHE A 51 1.02 -15.27 1.60
C PHE A 51 1.86 -16.55 1.46
N ALA A 52 1.41 -17.66 2.05
CA ALA A 52 2.12 -18.94 1.98
C ALA A 52 2.35 -19.42 0.54
N ALA A 53 1.37 -19.18 -0.35
CA ALA A 53 1.46 -19.53 -1.78
C ALA A 53 2.56 -18.76 -2.52
N LEU A 54 2.96 -17.57 -2.05
CA LEU A 54 4.04 -16.77 -2.67
C LEU A 54 5.43 -17.34 -2.42
N ASN A 55 5.61 -18.13 -1.35
CA ASN A 55 6.88 -18.77 -0.97
C ASN A 55 8.06 -17.78 -0.98
N ALA A 56 7.87 -16.61 -0.38
CA ALA A 56 8.85 -15.53 -0.32
C ALA A 56 9.06 -15.04 1.12
N PRO A 57 10.24 -14.49 1.45
CA PRO A 57 10.53 -13.94 2.77
C PRO A 57 9.56 -12.85 3.17
N LEU A 58 9.14 -12.83 4.45
CA LEU A 58 8.21 -11.87 5.03
C LEU A 58 8.92 -10.71 5.74
N VAL A 59 8.36 -9.53 5.58
CA VAL A 59 8.62 -8.34 6.41
C VAL A 59 7.28 -7.82 6.93
N ALA A 60 7.08 -7.81 8.25
CA ALA A 60 5.82 -7.40 8.85
C ALA A 60 6.04 -6.76 10.24
N PRO A 61 5.06 -6.01 10.77
CA PRO A 61 5.07 -5.52 12.15
C PRO A 61 5.32 -6.63 13.17
N GLU A 62 5.92 -6.28 14.31
CA GLU A 62 6.27 -7.25 15.35
C GLU A 62 5.03 -7.97 15.89
N TYR A 63 3.93 -7.24 16.05
CA TYR A 63 2.66 -7.81 16.48
C TYR A 63 2.21 -8.95 15.56
N MET A 64 2.25 -8.74 14.25
CA MET A 64 1.86 -9.78 13.27
C MET A 64 2.75 -11.03 13.33
N ILE A 65 4.08 -10.83 13.39
CA ILE A 65 5.03 -11.93 13.49
C ILE A 65 4.72 -12.82 14.69
N LYS A 66 4.39 -12.21 15.83
CA LYS A 66 4.07 -12.91 17.08
C LYS A 66 2.68 -13.53 17.08
N GLU A 67 1.66 -12.77 16.67
CA GLU A 67 0.25 -13.19 16.74
C GLU A 67 -0.06 -14.35 15.80
N PHE A 68 0.52 -14.33 14.59
CA PHE A 68 0.32 -15.38 13.59
C PHE A 68 1.42 -16.44 13.59
N GLU A 69 2.35 -16.40 14.56
CA GLU A 69 3.49 -17.33 14.67
C GLU A 69 4.29 -17.46 13.37
N LEU A 70 4.55 -16.30 12.70
CA LEU A 70 5.20 -16.26 11.40
C LEU A 70 6.73 -16.19 11.53
N GLU A 71 7.43 -16.77 10.55
CA GLU A 71 8.85 -16.50 10.35
C GLU A 71 9.02 -15.29 9.43
N GLY A 72 9.78 -14.28 9.87
CA GLY A 72 9.97 -13.07 9.08
C GLY A 72 10.87 -12.03 9.74
N THR A 73 11.11 -10.96 9.02
CA THR A 73 11.85 -9.78 9.51
C THR A 73 10.89 -8.75 10.08
N ILE A 74 11.18 -8.24 11.27
CA ILE A 74 10.36 -7.21 11.91
C ILE A 74 10.53 -5.88 11.17
N ALA A 75 9.41 -5.33 10.72
CA ALA A 75 9.29 -4.00 10.12
C ALA A 75 9.26 -2.92 11.21
N SER A 76 10.43 -2.45 11.63
CA SER A 76 10.52 -1.35 12.60
C SER A 76 10.64 -0.01 11.89
N VAL A 77 9.84 0.98 12.31
CA VAL A 77 9.89 2.35 11.78
C VAL A 77 11.32 2.91 11.82
N GLY A 78 11.74 3.57 10.76
CA GLY A 78 13.07 4.13 10.57
C GLY A 78 14.10 3.14 9.99
N ARG A 79 13.77 1.87 9.82
CA ARG A 79 14.64 0.89 9.15
C ARG A 79 14.45 0.91 7.63
N GLU A 80 15.46 0.46 6.93
CA GLU A 80 15.42 0.12 5.52
C GLU A 80 15.74 -1.36 5.34
N ILE A 81 14.85 -2.09 4.68
CA ILE A 81 14.97 -3.53 4.45
C ILE A 81 14.90 -3.78 2.94
N SER A 82 15.96 -4.28 2.36
CA SER A 82 16.05 -4.53 0.91
C SER A 82 15.74 -3.31 0.01
N GLY A 83 16.05 -2.10 0.50
CA GLY A 83 15.78 -0.84 -0.20
C GLY A 83 14.40 -0.25 0.09
N VAL A 84 13.53 -0.98 0.81
CA VAL A 84 12.22 -0.50 1.25
C VAL A 84 12.35 0.18 2.61
N LYS A 85 11.99 1.44 2.70
CA LYS A 85 11.95 2.20 3.96
C LYS A 85 10.66 1.89 4.70
N VAL A 86 10.79 1.59 5.99
CA VAL A 86 9.66 1.41 6.92
C VAL A 86 9.38 2.76 7.59
N LEU A 87 8.20 3.28 7.35
CA LEU A 87 7.77 4.59 7.83
C LEU A 87 6.58 4.45 8.78
N GLU A 88 6.27 5.53 9.50
CA GLU A 88 5.13 5.59 10.40
C GLU A 88 3.81 5.40 9.64
N SER A 89 2.83 4.80 10.29
CA SER A 89 1.45 4.66 9.83
C SER A 89 0.47 4.80 10.98
N TRP A 90 -0.76 5.20 10.68
CA TRP A 90 -1.84 5.38 11.66
C TRP A 90 -3.11 4.73 11.13
N CYS A 91 -3.14 3.40 11.11
CA CYS A 91 -4.34 2.66 10.75
C CYS A 91 -5.28 2.56 11.94
N TRP A 92 -6.53 2.99 11.74
CA TRP A 92 -7.55 2.88 12.78
C TRP A 92 -7.90 1.41 13.05
N GLY A 93 -7.87 1.03 14.33
CA GLY A 93 -8.23 -0.32 14.78
C GLY A 93 -7.11 -1.36 14.70
N SER A 94 -5.98 -1.09 14.03
CA SER A 94 -4.83 -1.99 14.05
C SER A 94 -4.09 -1.94 15.38
N LYS A 95 -3.39 -3.01 15.72
CA LYS A 95 -2.52 -3.07 16.91
C LYS A 95 -1.17 -2.44 16.64
N GLU A 96 -0.67 -2.64 15.44
CA GLU A 96 0.58 -2.07 14.96
C GLU A 96 0.48 -1.89 13.44
N SER A 97 0.88 -0.72 12.93
CA SER A 97 0.86 -0.44 11.50
C SER A 97 2.11 0.29 11.05
N VAL A 98 2.54 0.02 9.83
CA VAL A 98 3.65 0.70 9.15
C VAL A 98 3.25 1.08 7.74
N SER A 99 3.91 2.11 7.20
CA SER A 99 3.87 2.45 5.78
C SER A 99 5.18 2.01 5.13
N TYR A 100 5.13 1.72 3.83
CA TYR A 100 6.32 1.38 3.05
C TYR A 100 6.59 2.41 1.98
N PHE A 101 7.86 2.78 1.83
CA PHE A 101 8.30 3.66 0.77
C PHE A 101 9.45 3.01 -0.02
N TYR A 102 9.25 2.81 -1.31
CA TYR A 102 10.18 2.12 -2.18
C TYR A 102 10.32 2.82 -3.54
N ASN A 103 11.51 3.37 -3.81
CA ASN A 103 11.81 4.02 -5.09
C ASN A 103 10.80 5.10 -5.56
N GLY A 104 10.29 5.90 -4.63
CA GLY A 104 9.28 6.92 -4.92
C GLY A 104 7.84 6.42 -4.82
N ILE A 105 7.61 5.15 -4.51
CA ILE A 105 6.28 4.57 -4.30
C ILE A 105 5.95 4.57 -2.82
N LEU A 106 4.88 5.24 -2.42
CA LEU A 106 4.34 5.22 -1.07
C LEU A 106 3.13 4.28 -0.98
N HIS A 107 3.22 3.31 -0.08
CA HIS A 107 2.10 2.47 0.32
C HIS A 107 1.80 2.70 1.81
N PRO A 108 0.77 3.49 2.16
CA PRO A 108 0.52 3.93 3.53
C PRO A 108 -0.31 2.94 4.36
N GLY A 109 -0.66 1.77 3.81
CA GLY A 109 -1.74 0.96 4.37
C GLY A 109 -3.05 1.73 4.31
N ASP A 110 -3.88 1.61 5.33
CA ASP A 110 -5.18 2.30 5.44
C ASP A 110 -5.11 3.68 6.08
N SER A 111 -3.90 4.17 6.32
CA SER A 111 -3.74 5.45 7.01
C SER A 111 -4.32 6.61 6.23
N ALA A 112 -5.06 7.47 6.92
CA ALA A 112 -5.47 8.78 6.40
C ALA A 112 -4.50 9.90 6.80
N LYS A 113 -3.44 9.57 7.53
CA LYS A 113 -2.32 10.43 7.87
C LYS A 113 -1.04 9.79 7.33
N PHE A 114 -0.32 10.50 6.48
CA PHE A 114 0.85 9.93 5.81
C PHE A 114 2.16 10.28 6.52
N PRO A 115 3.18 9.40 6.42
CA PRO A 115 4.50 9.70 6.92
C PRO A 115 5.17 10.84 6.14
N ASP A 116 6.26 11.39 6.67
CA ASP A 116 7.10 12.30 5.91
C ASP A 116 7.85 11.53 4.83
N ALA A 117 7.39 11.69 3.59
CA ALA A 117 8.03 11.15 2.40
C ALA A 117 8.33 12.28 1.42
N LYS A 118 9.48 12.20 0.74
CA LYS A 118 9.90 13.16 -0.29
C LYS A 118 10.09 12.43 -1.61
N ASP A 119 9.98 13.18 -2.70
CA ASP A 119 10.15 12.67 -4.06
C ASP A 119 9.17 11.49 -4.33
N VAL A 120 7.91 11.66 -3.89
CA VAL A 120 6.86 10.66 -4.07
C VAL A 120 6.36 10.70 -5.51
N LYS A 121 6.73 9.72 -6.30
CA LYS A 121 6.28 9.58 -7.69
C LYS A 121 4.86 9.03 -7.76
N LEU A 122 4.54 8.06 -6.91
CA LEU A 122 3.22 7.47 -6.81
C LEU A 122 2.87 7.20 -5.35
N ALA A 123 1.69 7.66 -4.93
CA ALA A 123 1.12 7.31 -3.65
C ALA A 123 -0.16 6.50 -3.85
N PHE A 124 -0.20 5.31 -3.26
CA PHE A 124 -1.47 4.60 -3.05
C PHE A 124 -2.22 5.21 -1.88
N THR A 125 -3.54 5.06 -1.85
CA THR A 125 -4.38 5.51 -0.74
C THR A 125 -5.68 4.74 -0.67
N ALA A 126 -6.12 4.41 0.53
CA ALA A 126 -7.52 4.04 0.74
C ALA A 126 -8.43 5.20 0.30
N CYS A 127 -9.69 4.91 0.05
CA CYS A 127 -10.64 5.91 -0.47
C CYS A 127 -11.93 5.95 0.35
N PHE A 128 -11.79 5.97 1.68
CA PHE A 128 -12.92 6.07 2.60
C PHE A 128 -13.51 7.49 2.55
N PRO A 129 -14.83 7.67 2.26
CA PRO A 129 -15.42 8.99 2.08
C PRO A 129 -15.27 9.93 3.27
N ASP A 130 -15.27 9.39 4.49
CA ASP A 130 -15.16 10.17 5.72
C ASP A 130 -13.77 10.82 5.91
N PHE A 131 -12.76 10.38 5.14
CA PHE A 131 -11.37 10.84 5.23
C PHE A 131 -10.87 11.60 3.99
N TYR A 132 -11.74 11.99 3.06
CA TYR A 132 -11.29 12.70 1.85
C TYR A 132 -10.55 13.98 2.14
N ASP A 133 -10.99 14.77 3.13
CA ASP A 133 -10.32 16.01 3.50
C ASP A 133 -8.95 15.76 4.11
N ASP A 134 -8.79 14.70 4.90
CA ASP A 134 -7.51 14.29 5.45
C ASP A 134 -6.54 13.85 4.36
N TYR A 135 -7.00 13.00 3.41
CA TYR A 135 -6.18 12.61 2.26
C TYR A 135 -5.71 13.81 1.43
N ILE A 136 -6.59 14.77 1.15
CA ILE A 136 -6.25 15.99 0.40
C ILE A 136 -5.19 16.80 1.14
N LEU A 137 -5.35 17.00 2.45
CA LEU A 137 -4.39 17.71 3.27
C LEU A 137 -3.00 17.06 3.21
N GLU A 138 -2.96 15.74 3.35
CA GLU A 138 -1.72 14.98 3.31
C GLU A 138 -1.08 15.00 1.91
N PHE A 139 -1.85 14.87 0.83
CA PHE A 139 -1.31 14.99 -0.53
C PHE A 139 -0.78 16.37 -0.86
N LYS A 140 -1.38 17.43 -0.35
CA LYS A 140 -0.82 18.79 -0.45
C LYS A 140 0.51 18.94 0.29
N ARG A 141 0.74 18.13 1.32
CA ARG A 141 1.98 18.15 2.11
C ARG A 141 3.11 17.34 1.47
N ILE A 142 2.81 16.16 0.93
CA ILE A 142 3.83 15.27 0.36
C ILE A 142 3.99 15.39 -1.16
N GLU A 143 3.10 16.12 -1.83
CA GLU A 143 3.14 16.50 -3.25
C GLU A 143 3.48 15.33 -4.21
N PRO A 144 2.69 14.22 -4.22
CA PRO A 144 2.97 13.09 -5.11
C PRO A 144 2.73 13.47 -6.58
N GLU A 145 3.52 12.90 -7.50
CA GLU A 145 3.31 13.10 -8.93
C GLU A 145 2.02 12.42 -9.42
N LEU A 146 1.65 11.29 -8.80
CA LEU A 146 0.42 10.54 -9.09
C LEU A 146 -0.17 9.92 -7.81
N VAL A 147 -1.49 10.02 -7.66
CA VAL A 147 -2.25 9.30 -6.63
C VAL A 147 -3.05 8.18 -7.28
N VAL A 148 -3.03 6.99 -6.70
CA VAL A 148 -3.85 5.84 -7.12
C VAL A 148 -4.68 5.36 -5.93
N PRO A 149 -6.01 5.56 -5.95
CA PRO A 149 -6.91 4.97 -4.98
C PRO A 149 -6.89 3.44 -5.07
N PHE A 150 -6.90 2.79 -3.94
CA PHE A 150 -7.04 1.34 -3.81
C PHE A 150 -8.01 1.00 -2.66
N HIS A 151 -8.05 -0.23 -2.18
CA HIS A 151 -8.87 -0.65 -1.05
C HIS A 151 -10.39 -0.48 -1.30
N TYR A 152 -10.83 -0.79 -2.51
CA TYR A 152 -12.25 -0.83 -2.84
C TYR A 152 -12.58 -2.03 -3.73
N SER A 153 -13.82 -2.46 -3.68
CA SER A 153 -14.39 -3.45 -4.61
C SER A 153 -15.17 -2.75 -5.72
N GLU A 154 -15.57 -3.49 -6.76
CA GLU A 154 -16.45 -2.95 -7.82
C GLU A 154 -17.71 -2.28 -7.26
N LYS A 155 -18.29 -2.83 -6.17
CA LYS A 155 -19.48 -2.27 -5.49
C LYS A 155 -19.19 -0.91 -4.82
N LYS A 156 -17.95 -0.63 -4.50
CA LYS A 156 -17.49 0.60 -3.82
C LYS A 156 -16.66 1.51 -4.72
N ILE A 157 -16.68 1.31 -6.03
CA ILE A 157 -15.94 2.14 -7.00
C ILE A 157 -16.27 3.64 -6.87
N GLU A 158 -17.49 3.97 -6.43
CA GLU A 158 -17.90 5.36 -6.20
C GLU A 158 -17.07 6.07 -5.11
N ASN A 159 -16.49 5.31 -4.17
CA ASN A 159 -15.56 5.89 -3.21
C ASN A 159 -14.29 6.40 -3.91
N ALA A 160 -13.70 5.60 -4.80
CA ALA A 160 -12.53 6.01 -5.57
C ALA A 160 -12.86 7.18 -6.51
N ARG A 161 -14.03 7.16 -7.16
CA ARG A 161 -14.49 8.26 -8.02
C ARG A 161 -14.72 9.55 -7.24
N GLY A 162 -15.32 9.45 -6.05
CA GLY A 162 -15.53 10.58 -5.15
C GLY A 162 -14.21 11.23 -4.72
N LEU A 163 -13.25 10.40 -4.29
CA LEU A 163 -11.91 10.88 -3.93
C LEU A 163 -11.23 11.54 -5.13
N LYS A 164 -11.20 10.85 -6.29
CA LYS A 164 -10.59 11.41 -7.50
C LYS A 164 -11.18 12.79 -7.85
N LYS A 165 -12.50 12.94 -7.84
CA LYS A 165 -13.15 14.21 -8.10
C LYS A 165 -12.63 15.32 -7.18
N ARG A 166 -12.52 15.04 -5.86
CA ARG A 166 -12.03 16.00 -4.88
C ARG A 166 -10.55 16.35 -5.10
N LEU A 167 -9.72 15.36 -5.45
CA LEU A 167 -8.30 15.58 -5.78
C LEU A 167 -8.12 16.40 -7.04
N ASP A 168 -8.91 16.14 -8.09
CA ASP A 168 -8.91 16.93 -9.34
C ASP A 168 -9.28 18.41 -9.08
N GLU A 169 -10.26 18.69 -8.21
CA GLU A 169 -10.66 20.03 -7.81
C GLU A 169 -9.52 20.80 -7.12
N GLU A 170 -8.61 20.08 -6.47
CA GLU A 170 -7.42 20.63 -5.79
C GLU A 170 -6.14 20.61 -6.66
N GLY A 171 -6.26 20.16 -7.92
CA GLY A 171 -5.14 20.09 -8.85
C GLY A 171 -4.16 18.94 -8.58
N ILE A 172 -4.57 17.94 -7.80
CA ILE A 172 -3.77 16.75 -7.47
C ILE A 172 -4.06 15.67 -8.50
N ASN A 173 -3.01 15.20 -9.19
CA ASN A 173 -3.13 14.20 -10.23
C ASN A 173 -3.55 12.83 -9.65
N CYS A 174 -4.70 12.32 -10.07
CA CYS A 174 -5.26 11.06 -9.56
C CYS A 174 -5.76 10.19 -10.71
N LYS A 175 -5.38 8.91 -10.69
CA LYS A 175 -5.81 7.90 -11.65
C LYS A 175 -6.49 6.73 -10.93
N ILE A 176 -7.71 6.40 -11.35
CA ILE A 176 -8.35 5.13 -11.00
C ILE A 176 -7.86 4.10 -12.02
N VAL A 177 -7.41 2.96 -11.52
CA VAL A 177 -6.89 1.84 -12.32
C VAL A 177 -7.74 0.61 -12.13
N ASP A 178 -7.79 -0.25 -13.13
CA ASP A 178 -8.43 -1.55 -13.01
C ASP A 178 -7.53 -2.54 -12.24
N ILE A 179 -8.14 -3.53 -11.57
CA ILE A 179 -7.39 -4.58 -10.88
C ILE A 179 -6.53 -5.34 -11.91
N GLY A 180 -5.23 -5.40 -11.65
CA GLY A 180 -4.25 -6.01 -12.55
C GLY A 180 -3.70 -5.09 -13.64
N GLU A 181 -4.24 -3.87 -13.78
CA GLU A 181 -3.69 -2.88 -14.71
C GLU A 181 -2.25 -2.50 -14.33
N THR A 182 -1.39 -2.38 -15.34
CA THR A 182 -0.01 -1.91 -15.15
C THR A 182 0.04 -0.39 -15.05
N ILE A 183 0.72 0.09 -14.03
CA ILE A 183 1.06 1.49 -13.81
C ILE A 183 2.57 1.62 -14.05
N GLU A 184 2.97 2.60 -14.83
CA GLU A 184 4.39 2.92 -15.04
C GLU A 184 4.73 4.31 -14.45
N VAL A 185 5.81 4.38 -13.67
CA VAL A 185 6.35 5.59 -13.08
C VAL A 185 7.87 5.63 -13.16
#